data_533400e8bcc3e7d7cacaee8cef503626
#
_entry.id   533400e8bcc3e7d7cacaee8cef503626
#
_cell.length_a   1.000
_cell.length_b   1.000
_cell.length_c   1.000
_cell.angle_alpha   90.00
_cell.angle_beta   90.00
_cell.angle_gamma   90.00
#
_symmetry.space_group_name_H-M   'P 1'
#
loop_
_entity.id
_entity.type
_entity.pdbx_description
1 polymer ?
#
loop_
_entity_poly.entity_id
_entity_poly.type
_entity_poly.pdbx_seq_one_letter_code
_entity_poly.pdbx_strand_id
1 'polypeptide(L)' 'MSAAKPITERIFEFLRTSPEGDFEALVRRYPEFTWNDFYLEVSRLHRHGLVTITRGIGIFTIKQATTLS' A
#
# COMPACT_ATOMS: atom_id res chain seq x y z
N MET A 1 -2.23 23.88 2.01
CA MET A 1 -2.28 22.79 1.13
C MET A 1 -1.47 21.61 1.65
N SER A 2 -2.09 20.52 1.83
CA SER A 2 -1.35 19.39 2.32
C SER A 2 -1.11 18.45 1.16
N ALA A 3 0.13 18.18 0.93
CA ALA A 3 0.51 17.25 -0.10
C ALA A 3 0.61 15.87 0.52
N ALA A 4 0.07 14.90 -0.15
CA ALA A 4 0.28 13.52 0.27
C ALA A 4 1.76 13.23 0.17
N LYS A 5 2.24 12.36 1.05
CA LYS A 5 3.62 11.93 0.96
C LYS A 5 3.83 11.22 -0.37
N PRO A 6 5.00 11.36 -0.97
CA PRO A 6 5.26 10.66 -2.23
C PRO A 6 5.03 9.15 -2.12
N ILE A 7 5.41 8.56 -0.99
CA ILE A 7 5.24 7.12 -0.82
C ILE A 7 3.76 6.75 -0.77
N THR A 8 2.93 7.60 -0.16
CA THR A 8 1.50 7.37 -0.11
C THR A 8 0.91 7.38 -1.51
N GLU A 9 1.33 8.33 -2.33
CA GLU A 9 0.85 8.43 -3.69
C GLU A 9 1.22 7.20 -4.50
N ARG A 10 2.44 6.69 -4.29
CA ARG A 10 2.89 5.51 -5.03
C ARG A 10 2.08 4.28 -4.65
N ILE A 11 1.74 4.16 -3.37
CA ILE A 11 0.94 3.03 -2.93
C ILE A 11 -0.44 3.05 -3.61
N PHE A 12 -1.10 4.19 -3.62
CA PHE A 12 -2.42 4.27 -4.23
C PHE A 12 -2.34 4.13 -5.74
N GLU A 13 -1.29 4.65 -6.36
CA GLU A 13 -1.09 4.47 -7.78
C GLU A 13 -0.94 3.00 -8.12
N PHE A 14 -0.16 2.28 -7.32
CA PHE A 14 0.02 0.85 -7.51
C PHE A 14 -1.31 0.11 -7.38
N LEU A 15 -2.10 0.45 -6.37
CA LEU A 15 -3.36 -0.24 -6.13
C LEU A 15 -4.40 0.07 -7.20
N ARG A 16 -4.25 1.17 -7.89
CA ARG A 16 -5.15 1.49 -8.98
C ARG A 16 -4.99 0.52 -10.14
N THR A 17 -3.76 0.11 -10.40
CA THR A 17 -3.49 -0.84 -11.49
C THR A 17 -3.51 -2.28 -11.02
N SER A 18 -3.34 -2.50 -9.71
CA SER A 18 -3.34 -3.84 -9.13
C SER A 18 -4.17 -3.80 -7.87
N PRO A 19 -5.49 -3.93 -7.98
CA PRO A 19 -6.37 -3.76 -6.81
C PRO A 19 -6.05 -4.67 -5.65
N GLU A 20 -5.50 -5.84 -5.93
CA GLU A 20 -5.02 -6.74 -4.89
C GLU A 20 -3.56 -7.02 -5.16
N GLY A 21 -2.71 -6.11 -4.71
CA GLY A 21 -1.31 -6.19 -5.03
C GLY A 21 -0.51 -6.90 -3.97
N ASP A 22 0.49 -7.66 -4.45
CA ASP A 22 1.45 -8.27 -3.57
C ASP A 22 2.38 -7.18 -3.06
N PHE A 23 2.66 -7.22 -1.76
CA PHE A 23 3.52 -6.22 -1.13
C PHE A 23 4.90 -6.20 -1.77
N GLU A 24 5.43 -7.38 -2.12
CA GLU A 24 6.73 -7.43 -2.76
C GLU A 24 6.72 -6.77 -4.13
N ALA A 25 5.63 -6.91 -4.85
CA ALA A 25 5.52 -6.26 -6.14
C ALA A 25 5.54 -4.74 -5.99
N LEU A 26 4.91 -4.24 -4.93
CA LEU A 26 4.94 -2.81 -4.65
C LEU A 26 6.37 -2.33 -4.39
N VAL A 27 7.11 -3.06 -3.58
CA VAL A 27 8.48 -2.68 -3.26
C VAL A 27 9.36 -2.68 -4.51
N ARG A 28 9.18 -3.68 -5.37
CA ARG A 28 9.95 -3.76 -6.59
C ARG A 28 9.60 -2.65 -7.58
N ARG A 29 8.34 -2.25 -7.58
CA ARG A 29 7.89 -1.25 -8.53
C ARG A 29 8.51 0.11 -8.26
N TYR A 30 8.78 0.40 -7.01
CA TYR A 30 9.28 1.71 -6.61
C TYR A 30 10.55 1.54 -5.79
N PRO A 31 11.68 1.29 -6.46
CA PRO A 31 12.93 1.01 -5.75
C PRO A 31 13.50 2.19 -4.99
N GLU A 32 12.95 3.38 -5.20
CA GLU A 32 13.40 4.55 -4.45
C GLU A 32 13.01 4.48 -2.98
N PHE A 33 12.12 3.58 -2.62
CA PHE A 33 11.71 3.41 -1.22
C PHE A 33 12.13 2.02 -0.75
N THR A 34 12.39 1.90 0.56
CA THR A 34 12.78 0.63 1.12
C THR A 34 11.54 -0.18 1.50
N TRP A 35 11.76 -1.48 1.74
CA TRP A 35 10.70 -2.35 2.20
C TRP A 35 10.08 -1.81 3.48
N ASN A 36 10.96 -1.35 4.41
CA ASN A 36 10.48 -0.85 5.68
C ASN A 36 9.67 0.43 5.51
N ASP A 37 10.06 1.28 4.58
CA ASP A 37 9.31 2.50 4.29
C ASP A 37 7.88 2.16 3.90
N PHE A 38 7.73 1.21 3.00
CA PHE A 38 6.41 0.81 2.56
C PHE A 38 5.63 0.13 3.68
N TYR A 39 6.31 -0.69 4.47
CA TYR A 39 5.63 -1.39 5.55
C TYR A 39 5.04 -0.41 6.56
N LEU A 40 5.81 0.60 6.93
CA LEU A 40 5.35 1.59 7.89
C LEU A 40 4.18 2.40 7.34
N GLU A 41 4.27 2.78 6.07
CA GLU A 41 3.21 3.58 5.48
C GLU A 41 1.94 2.76 5.27
N VAL A 42 2.09 1.53 4.81
CA VAL A 42 0.93 0.65 4.63
C VAL A 42 0.25 0.40 5.97
N SER A 43 1.04 0.20 7.03
CA SER A 43 0.47 0.01 8.35
C SER A 43 -0.31 1.22 8.81
N ARG A 44 0.21 2.41 8.53
CA ARG A 44 -0.48 3.65 8.89
C ARG A 44 -1.79 3.77 8.12
N LEU A 45 -1.75 3.49 6.81
CA LEU A 45 -2.96 3.57 6.00
C LEU A 45 -3.98 2.54 6.43
N HIS A 46 -3.51 1.38 6.85
CA HIS A 46 -4.41 0.34 7.34
C HIS A 46 -5.13 0.79 8.61
N ARG A 47 -4.40 1.45 9.51
CA ARG A 47 -5.01 1.95 10.74
C ARG A 47 -6.04 3.02 10.46
N HIS A 48 -5.87 3.76 9.38
CA HIS A 48 -6.83 4.79 9.00
C HIS A 48 -7.94 4.25 8.12
N GLY A 49 -7.96 2.94 7.88
CA GLY A 49 -9.04 2.33 7.13
C GLY A 49 -8.97 2.54 5.63
N LEU A 50 -7.81 2.98 5.13
CA LEU A 50 -7.67 3.29 3.70
C LEU A 50 -7.21 2.09 2.88
N VAL A 51 -6.54 1.14 3.51
CA VAL A 51 -6.14 -0.10 2.84
C VAL A 51 -6.42 -1.27 3.78
N THR A 52 -6.54 -2.44 3.19
CA THR A 52 -6.71 -3.68 3.93
C THR A 52 -5.50 -4.55 3.69
N ILE A 53 -5.00 -5.17 4.74
CA ILE A 53 -3.87 -6.06 4.66
C ILE A 53 -4.35 -7.48 4.83
N THR A 54 -3.99 -8.35 3.90
CA THR A 54 -4.32 -9.76 3.98
C THR A 54 -3.02 -10.54 4.06
N ARG A 55 -2.91 -11.39 5.07
CA ARG A 55 -1.73 -12.21 5.26
C ARG A 55 -2.07 -13.64 4.99
N GLY A 56 -1.28 -14.27 4.14
CA GLY A 56 -1.35 -15.69 3.91
C GLY A 56 -0.01 -16.30 4.21
N ILE A 57 0.14 -17.58 3.96
CA ILE A 57 1.39 -18.28 4.19
C ILE A 57 2.40 -17.80 3.16
N GLY A 58 3.39 -17.04 3.64
CA GLY A 58 4.42 -16.49 2.76
C GLY A 58 3.93 -15.40 1.83
N ILE A 59 2.73 -14.87 2.06
CA ILE A 59 2.15 -13.87 1.20
C ILE A 59 1.66 -12.71 2.05
N PHE A 60 1.92 -11.51 1.54
CA PHE A 60 1.49 -10.30 2.21
C PHE A 60 0.85 -9.44 1.11
N THR A 61 -0.46 -9.34 1.12
CA THR A 61 -1.21 -8.69 0.06
C THR A 61 -1.88 -7.44 0.61
N ILE A 62 -1.87 -6.37 -0.16
CA ILE A 62 -2.58 -5.16 0.21
C ILE A 62 -3.67 -4.89 -0.80
N LYS A 63 -4.75 -4.31 -0.32
CA LYS A 63 -5.90 -4.04 -1.13
C LYS A 63 -6.47 -2.70 -0.70
N GLN A 64 -6.89 -1.90 -1.65
CA GLN A 64 -7.52 -0.65 -1.32
C GLN A 64 -8.86 -0.92 -0.66
N ALA A 65 -9.07 -0.32 0.51
CA ALA A 65 -10.32 -0.51 1.20
C ALA A 65 -11.42 0.16 0.42
N THR A 66 -12.51 -0.56 0.21
CA THR A 66 -13.64 0.00 -0.48
C THR A 66 -14.46 0.78 0.52
N THR A 67 -14.55 2.06 0.33
CA THR A 67 -15.36 2.87 1.19
C THR A 67 -16.66 3.10 0.50
N LEU A 68 -17.69 2.58 1.09
CA LEU A 68 -19.01 2.85 0.58
C LEU A 68 -19.53 4.05 1.27
N SER A 69 -19.81 4.98 0.50
CA SER A 69 -20.41 6.17 1.08
C SER A 69 -21.86 6.19 0.84
#